data_0b4cf6a0bd4ca7677553a2993196fdd9
#
_entry.id   0b4cf6a0bd4ca7677553a2993196fdd9
#
_cell.length_a   1.000
_cell.length_b   1.000
_cell.length_c   1.000
_cell.angle_alpha   90.00
_cell.angle_beta   90.00
_cell.angle_gamma   90.00
#
_symmetry.space_group_name_H-M   'P 1'
#
loop_
_entity.id
_entity.type
_entity.pdbx_description
1 polymer ?
#
loop_
_entity_poly.entity_id
_entity_poly.type
_entity_poly.pdbx_seq_one_letter_code
_entity_poly.pdbx_strand_id
1 'polypeptide(L)'
;MLTGANETPATPTTALGTLDVSYTKSSKILSYTINWSGLTGPVTAAHIHGLAPTGYAAGVLQSFSTSAIVKCPTVSNTSCGTYKGTLLVDDVVVKEDNLLNGMYYVNLHTATYPAGEIRAQIRFQ
;
A
#
# COMPACT_ATOMS: atom_id res chain seq x y z
N MET A 1 3.83 9.25 -1.08
CA MET A 1 3.74 8.74 -2.47
C MET A 1 4.38 7.36 -2.53
N LEU A 2 3.74 6.44 -3.23
CA LEU A 2 4.33 5.13 -3.47
C LEU A 2 5.37 5.26 -4.58
N THR A 3 6.59 4.82 -4.29
CA THR A 3 7.70 4.83 -5.25
C THR A 3 8.53 3.57 -5.12
N GLY A 4 9.28 3.25 -6.16
CA GLY A 4 10.25 2.15 -6.10
C GLY A 4 11.40 2.44 -5.15
N ALA A 5 11.76 3.71 -4.98
CA ALA A 5 12.82 4.11 -4.06
C ALA A 5 12.48 3.79 -2.59
N ASN A 6 11.20 3.73 -2.25
CA ASN A 6 10.73 3.40 -0.89
C ASN A 6 10.69 1.90 -0.63
N GLU A 7 10.84 1.06 -1.65
CA GLU A 7 10.83 -0.40 -1.48
C GLU A 7 12.10 -0.92 -0.80
N THR A 8 12.00 -2.14 -0.29
CA THR A 8 13.10 -2.85 0.39
C THR A 8 13.27 -4.24 -0.24
N PRO A 9 14.25 -4.41 -1.13
CA PRO A 9 15.20 -3.42 -1.65
C PRO A 9 14.53 -2.43 -2.61
N ALA A 10 15.12 -1.25 -2.75
CA ALA A 10 14.63 -0.24 -3.69
C ALA A 10 14.62 -0.79 -5.12
N THR A 11 13.60 -0.40 -5.89
CA THR A 11 13.47 -0.82 -7.29
C THR A 11 13.72 0.37 -8.23
N PRO A 12 14.22 0.13 -9.46
CA PRO A 12 14.45 1.21 -10.42
C PRO A 12 13.21 1.58 -11.23
N THR A 13 12.04 1.10 -10.84
CA THR A 13 10.80 1.39 -11.57
C THR A 13 10.49 2.89 -11.59
N THR A 14 9.88 3.34 -12.69
CA THR A 14 9.36 4.71 -12.81
C THR A 14 7.89 4.80 -12.39
N ALA A 15 7.27 3.70 -12.02
CA ALA A 15 5.90 3.68 -11.52
C ALA A 15 5.74 4.54 -10.27
N LEU A 16 4.60 5.20 -10.17
CA LEU A 16 4.26 6.06 -9.04
C LEU A 16 2.84 5.78 -8.59
N GLY A 17 2.61 6.04 -7.30
CA GLY A 17 1.27 5.99 -6.74
C GLY A 17 1.07 7.04 -5.65
N THR A 18 -0.19 7.32 -5.36
CA THR A 18 -0.58 8.17 -4.25
C THR A 18 -1.33 7.34 -3.21
N LEU A 19 -1.16 7.70 -1.95
CA LEU A 19 -1.86 7.08 -0.83
C LEU A 19 -2.56 8.17 -0.04
N ASP A 20 -3.90 8.12 -0.05
CA ASP A 20 -4.72 9.00 0.77
C ASP A 20 -5.27 8.19 1.93
N VAL A 21 -5.07 8.66 3.15
CA VAL A 21 -5.48 7.97 4.36
C VAL A 21 -6.27 8.90 5.27
N SER A 22 -7.25 8.34 5.96
CA SER A 22 -7.94 8.99 7.06
C SER A 22 -8.19 7.97 8.17
N TYR A 23 -8.07 8.41 9.42
CA TYR A 23 -8.29 7.55 10.56
C TYR A 23 -9.32 8.18 11.49
N THR A 24 -10.35 7.43 11.84
CA THR A 24 -11.39 7.86 12.76
C THR A 24 -11.19 7.16 14.10
N LYS A 25 -10.77 7.93 15.11
CA LYS A 25 -10.45 7.36 16.44
C LYS A 25 -11.66 6.73 17.13
N SER A 26 -12.85 7.30 16.95
CA SER A 26 -14.05 6.79 17.59
C SER A 26 -14.47 5.40 17.09
N SER A 27 -14.30 5.14 15.80
CA SER A 27 -14.60 3.84 15.18
C SER A 27 -13.39 2.93 15.09
N LYS A 28 -12.19 3.49 15.25
CA LYS A 28 -10.89 2.82 15.03
C LYS A 28 -10.75 2.26 13.61
N ILE A 29 -11.30 2.97 12.64
CA ILE A 29 -11.24 2.57 11.23
C ILE A 29 -10.26 3.47 10.50
N LEU A 30 -9.27 2.84 9.88
CA LEU A 30 -8.41 3.44 8.86
C LEU A 30 -9.09 3.25 7.51
N SER A 31 -9.32 4.35 6.80
CA SER A 31 -9.78 4.32 5.41
C SER A 31 -8.65 4.78 4.51
N TYR A 32 -8.48 4.11 3.37
CA TYR A 32 -7.40 4.45 2.46
C TYR A 32 -7.83 4.30 1.01
N THR A 33 -7.23 5.13 0.17
CA THR A 33 -7.36 5.07 -1.29
C THR A 33 -5.97 5.12 -1.90
N ILE A 34 -5.68 4.18 -2.78
CA ILE A 34 -4.41 4.08 -3.49
C ILE A 34 -4.69 4.24 -4.98
N ASN A 35 -3.96 5.15 -5.62
CA ASN A 35 -3.97 5.32 -7.08
C ASN A 35 -2.56 5.11 -7.59
N TRP A 36 -2.40 4.40 -8.69
CA TRP A 36 -1.08 4.14 -9.26
C TRP A 36 -1.12 4.05 -10.77
N SER A 37 0.04 4.23 -11.38
CA SER A 37 0.23 4.06 -12.82
C SER A 37 1.67 3.68 -13.14
N GLY A 38 1.86 3.10 -14.31
CA GLY A 38 3.18 2.79 -14.84
C GLY A 38 3.86 1.57 -14.23
N LEU A 39 3.13 0.68 -13.54
CA LEU A 39 3.70 -0.59 -13.08
C LEU A 39 4.21 -1.42 -14.27
N THR A 40 5.20 -2.26 -14.02
CA THR A 40 5.79 -3.12 -15.07
C THR A 40 4.86 -4.22 -15.55
N GLY A 41 3.75 -4.44 -14.87
CA GLY A 41 2.73 -5.41 -15.22
C GLY A 41 1.54 -5.32 -14.28
N PRO A 42 0.58 -6.24 -14.41
CA PRO A 42 -0.57 -6.29 -13.53
C PRO A 42 -0.15 -6.49 -12.08
N VAL A 43 -0.96 -5.96 -11.15
CA VAL A 43 -0.78 -6.20 -9.71
C VAL A 43 -1.03 -7.67 -9.43
N THR A 44 -0.04 -8.35 -8.87
CA THR A 44 -0.17 -9.75 -8.45
C THR A 44 -0.62 -9.87 -7.00
N ALA A 45 -0.24 -8.91 -6.17
CA ALA A 45 -0.66 -8.82 -4.78
C ALA A 45 -0.44 -7.39 -4.28
N ALA A 46 -1.19 -7.00 -3.27
CA ALA A 46 -1.04 -5.72 -2.60
C ALA A 46 -1.39 -5.90 -1.12
N HIS A 47 -0.65 -5.24 -0.25
CA HIS A 47 -0.75 -5.48 1.19
C HIS A 47 -0.54 -4.21 2.01
N ILE A 48 -1.08 -4.24 3.23
CA ILE A 48 -0.56 -3.45 4.34
C ILE A 48 0.38 -4.34 5.15
N HIS A 49 1.52 -3.82 5.50
CA HIS A 49 2.56 -4.49 6.28
C HIS A 49 2.89 -3.70 7.56
N GLY A 50 3.45 -4.37 8.54
CA GLY A 50 3.99 -3.77 9.76
C GLY A 50 4.47 -4.83 10.75
N LEU A 51 5.27 -4.47 11.71
CA LEU A 51 5.79 -3.13 11.99
C LEU A 51 7.13 -2.93 11.30
N ALA A 52 7.26 -1.88 10.54
CA ALA A 52 8.55 -1.47 9.98
C ALA A 52 8.53 0.01 9.59
N PRO A 53 9.55 0.77 10.02
CA PRO A 53 9.72 2.13 9.54
C PRO A 53 10.28 2.14 8.11
N THR A 54 10.44 3.33 7.55
CA THR A 54 11.08 3.51 6.25
C THR A 54 12.43 2.79 6.21
N GLY A 55 12.67 2.04 5.15
CA GLY A 55 13.92 1.32 4.92
C GLY A 55 13.95 -0.10 5.48
N TYR A 56 12.90 -0.54 6.16
CA TYR A 56 12.81 -1.89 6.73
C TYR A 56 11.55 -2.60 6.23
N ALA A 57 11.60 -3.93 6.18
CA ALA A 57 10.48 -4.77 5.74
C ALA A 57 9.84 -5.49 6.92
N ALA A 58 8.55 -5.78 6.80
CA ALA A 58 7.80 -6.55 7.79
C ALA A 58 6.75 -7.42 7.10
N GLY A 59 6.11 -8.29 7.90
CA GLY A 59 5.10 -9.21 7.41
C GLY A 59 3.78 -8.55 7.03
N VAL A 60 2.93 -9.31 6.37
CA VAL A 60 1.61 -8.87 5.88
C VAL A 60 0.62 -8.80 7.04
N LEU A 61 -0.09 -7.69 7.15
CA LEU A 61 -1.20 -7.51 8.09
C LEU A 61 -2.55 -7.59 7.40
N GLN A 62 -2.66 -7.09 6.17
CA GLN A 62 -3.89 -7.14 5.38
C GLN A 62 -3.54 -7.32 3.90
N SER A 63 -4.22 -8.26 3.25
CA SER A 63 -4.13 -8.44 1.81
C SER A 63 -5.30 -7.73 1.14
N PHE A 64 -5.03 -7.06 0.00
CA PHE A 64 -6.07 -6.42 -0.78
C PHE A 64 -6.69 -7.42 -1.75
N SER A 65 -7.99 -7.25 -2.01
CA SER A 65 -8.66 -8.02 -3.04
C SER A 65 -8.29 -7.47 -4.41
N THR A 66 -7.43 -8.17 -5.15
CA THR A 66 -7.02 -7.71 -6.48
C THR A 66 -8.17 -7.64 -7.47
N SER A 67 -9.24 -8.43 -7.26
CA SER A 67 -10.44 -8.36 -8.08
C SER A 67 -11.26 -7.09 -7.86
N ALA A 68 -11.03 -6.37 -6.76
CA ALA A 68 -11.69 -5.11 -6.45
C ALA A 68 -10.94 -3.88 -6.98
N ILE A 69 -9.80 -4.07 -7.64
CA ILE A 69 -9.04 -2.98 -8.27
C ILE A 69 -9.86 -2.43 -9.45
N VAL A 70 -10.03 -1.12 -9.49
CA VAL A 70 -10.64 -0.43 -10.63
C VAL A 70 -9.52 0.01 -11.56
N LYS A 71 -9.47 -0.58 -12.74
CA LYS A 71 -8.45 -0.26 -13.76
C LYS A 71 -8.63 1.14 -14.30
N CYS A 72 -7.53 1.75 -14.76
CA CYS A 72 -7.60 3.01 -15.50
C CYS A 72 -8.38 2.80 -16.81
N PRO A 73 -9.16 3.81 -17.26
CA PRO A 73 -9.98 3.64 -18.48
C PRO A 73 -9.17 3.33 -19.74
N THR A 74 -7.91 3.76 -19.78
CA THR A 74 -7.06 3.63 -20.98
C THR A 74 -6.09 2.45 -20.91
N VAL A 75 -6.09 1.68 -19.82
CA VAL A 75 -5.16 0.55 -19.62
C VAL A 75 -5.98 -0.72 -19.36
N SER A 76 -5.68 -1.78 -20.10
CA SER A 76 -6.47 -3.02 -20.07
C SER A 76 -6.19 -3.92 -18.87
N ASN A 77 -5.18 -3.60 -18.06
CA ASN A 77 -4.80 -4.40 -16.89
C ASN A 77 -4.57 -3.52 -15.66
N THR A 78 -4.24 -4.12 -14.52
CA THR A 78 -4.07 -3.43 -13.24
C THR A 78 -2.71 -2.76 -13.05
N SER A 79 -1.91 -2.60 -14.11
CA SER A 79 -0.69 -1.79 -14.04
C SER A 79 -0.98 -0.30 -13.82
N CYS A 80 -2.22 0.11 -14.02
CA CYS A 80 -2.78 1.41 -13.65
C CYS A 80 -4.14 1.17 -13.00
N GLY A 81 -4.39 1.77 -11.85
CA GLY A 81 -5.68 1.56 -11.18
C GLY A 81 -5.83 2.29 -9.87
N THR A 82 -6.96 2.00 -9.24
CA THR A 82 -7.35 2.54 -7.93
C THR A 82 -7.86 1.40 -7.05
N TYR A 83 -7.48 1.43 -5.78
CA TYR A 83 -8.03 0.53 -4.77
C TYR A 83 -8.43 1.32 -3.53
N LYS A 84 -9.61 1.01 -3.00
CA LYS A 84 -10.11 1.59 -1.74
C LYS A 84 -10.34 0.48 -0.74
N GLY A 85 -9.94 0.73 0.49
CA GLY A 85 -10.13 -0.24 1.55
C GLY A 85 -10.22 0.39 2.93
N THR A 86 -10.49 -0.47 3.90
CA THR A 86 -10.53 -0.09 5.32
C THR A 86 -9.79 -1.13 6.13
N LEU A 87 -9.26 -0.70 7.28
CA LEU A 87 -8.59 -1.57 8.24
C LEU A 87 -9.05 -1.20 9.65
N LEU A 88 -9.54 -2.20 10.38
CA LEU A 88 -9.85 -2.01 11.81
C LEU A 88 -8.54 -2.00 12.61
N VAL A 89 -8.35 -0.93 13.37
CA VAL A 89 -7.22 -0.81 14.31
C VAL A 89 -7.68 -1.39 15.64
N ASP A 90 -7.47 -2.68 15.82
CA ASP A 90 -8.02 -3.45 16.96
C ASP A 90 -7.20 -3.32 18.24
N ASP A 91 -6.04 -2.65 18.19
CA ASP A 91 -5.07 -2.52 19.27
C ASP A 91 -4.49 -3.85 19.75
N VAL A 92 -4.63 -4.89 18.95
CA VAL A 92 -4.03 -6.22 19.19
C VAL A 92 -2.99 -6.51 18.11
N VAL A 93 -3.43 -6.68 16.87
CA VAL A 93 -2.56 -6.90 15.72
C VAL A 93 -2.13 -5.57 15.12
N VAL A 94 -3.07 -4.64 14.95
CA VAL A 94 -2.81 -3.29 14.45
C VAL A 94 -3.06 -2.30 15.59
N LYS A 95 -2.01 -1.63 16.03
CA LYS A 95 -2.08 -0.74 17.19
C LYS A 95 -2.11 0.72 16.76
N GLU A 96 -3.00 1.51 17.39
CA GLU A 96 -3.19 2.92 17.05
C GLU A 96 -1.89 3.71 17.17
N ASP A 97 -1.13 3.52 18.26
CA ASP A 97 0.12 4.25 18.47
C ASP A 97 1.11 3.98 17.34
N ASN A 98 1.22 2.73 16.90
CA ASN A 98 2.11 2.36 15.81
C ASN A 98 1.62 2.89 14.47
N LEU A 99 0.31 2.93 14.24
CA LEU A 99 -0.27 3.54 13.05
C LEU A 99 0.08 5.04 12.99
N LEU A 100 -0.13 5.76 14.08
CA LEU A 100 0.13 7.19 14.15
C LEU A 100 1.63 7.52 14.08
N ASN A 101 2.50 6.57 14.42
CA ASN A 101 3.95 6.72 14.36
C ASN A 101 4.57 6.27 13.04
N GLY A 102 3.76 5.93 12.03
CA GLY A 102 4.26 5.60 10.69
C GLY A 102 4.92 4.24 10.59
N MET A 103 4.52 3.27 11.42
CA MET A 103 5.13 1.94 11.45
C MET A 103 4.45 0.93 10.52
N TYR A 104 3.45 1.36 9.76
CA TYR A 104 2.76 0.53 8.77
C TYR A 104 2.97 1.10 7.38
N TYR A 105 2.99 0.23 6.37
CA TYR A 105 3.17 0.66 4.99
C TYR A 105 2.32 -0.16 4.03
N VAL A 106 2.06 0.41 2.86
CA VAL A 106 1.43 -0.29 1.75
C VAL A 106 2.44 -0.52 0.65
N ASN A 107 2.32 -1.66 -0.04
CA ASN A 107 3.05 -1.87 -1.27
C ASN A 107 2.24 -2.65 -2.30
N LEU A 108 2.63 -2.49 -3.55
CA LEU A 108 2.05 -3.20 -4.69
C LEU A 108 3.13 -4.11 -5.28
N HIS A 109 2.74 -5.36 -5.52
CA HIS A 109 3.62 -6.39 -6.09
C HIS A 109 3.26 -6.68 -7.54
N THR A 110 4.26 -6.98 -8.34
CA THR A 110 4.09 -7.42 -9.73
C THR A 110 4.95 -8.65 -9.98
N ALA A 111 4.76 -9.29 -11.14
CA ALA A 111 5.58 -10.45 -11.50
C ALA A 111 7.06 -10.10 -11.63
N THR A 112 7.38 -8.89 -12.11
CA THR A 112 8.77 -8.40 -12.21
C THR A 112 9.38 -8.16 -10.83
N TYR A 113 8.58 -7.65 -9.89
CA TYR A 113 9.01 -7.35 -8.53
C TYR A 113 8.10 -8.07 -7.52
N PRO A 114 8.32 -9.39 -7.33
CA PRO A 114 7.45 -10.17 -6.45
C PRO A 114 7.54 -9.80 -4.98
N ALA A 115 8.61 -9.11 -4.57
CA ALA A 115 8.74 -8.58 -3.20
C ALA A 115 8.17 -7.17 -3.03
N GLY A 116 7.68 -6.57 -4.09
CA GLY A 116 7.08 -5.23 -4.11
C GLY A 116 7.74 -4.33 -5.13
N GLU A 117 6.92 -3.62 -5.91
CA GLU A 117 7.42 -2.69 -6.94
C GLU A 117 7.45 -1.25 -6.43
N ILE A 118 6.38 -0.80 -5.77
CA ILE A 118 6.28 0.54 -5.17
C ILE A 118 5.69 0.45 -3.77
N ARG A 119 6.11 1.38 -2.90
CA ARG A 119 5.77 1.37 -1.47
C ARG A 119 5.60 2.78 -0.92
N ALA A 120 4.72 2.94 0.07
CA ALA A 120 4.62 4.16 0.87
C ALA A 120 4.31 3.82 2.33
N GLN A 121 4.90 4.58 3.26
CA GLN A 121 4.50 4.55 4.67
C GLN A 121 3.13 5.20 4.83
N ILE A 122 2.31 4.66 5.72
CA ILE A 122 1.05 5.28 6.11
C ILE A 122 1.37 6.41 7.07
N ARG A 123 1.12 7.64 6.64
CA ARG A 123 1.41 8.85 7.43
C ARG A 123 0.22 9.79 7.38
N PHE A 124 0.00 10.45 8.50
CA PHE A 124 -1.05 11.47 8.65
C PHE A 124 -0.40 12.85 8.75
N GLN A 125 -1.07 13.84 8.17
CA GLN A 125 -0.59 15.23 8.20
C GLN A 125 -1.50 16.09 9.05
#